data_9e54740361a8cba8b2e15024b3ea85d2
#
_entry.id   9e54740361a8cba8b2e15024b3ea85d2
#
_cell.length_a   1.000
_cell.length_b   1.000
_cell.length_c   1.000
_cell.angle_alpha   90.00
_cell.angle_beta   90.00
_cell.angle_gamma   90.00
#
_symmetry.space_group_name_H-M   'P 1'
#
loop_
_entity.id
_entity.type
_entity.pdbx_description
1 polymer ?
#
loop_
_entity_poly.entity_id
_entity_poly.type
_entity_poly.pdbx_seq_one_letter_code
_entity_poly.pdbx_strand_id
1 'polypeptide(L)'
;MEYTNTQWLLDKRPEGMPEDSCWKINKQSITSLEKNEILIEVKYLSIDPYMRGRMNDSSSYAEPAKIGDPMTGETVGVVVESNSDLYQIGDKVCAHQGWQTHIKSKDTEPSLFKVPNSDIPLSSYLGTVGMPGRTAYFGFNKVGKPVSGETVVVSAASGAVGTVVGQLAKLQGCRVIGVAGGDEKCSYVEEVLGFDECVDYKAGNVMDDLKNACPNGIDIYFENVGGEVTRAVAPLLNAGARVPICGFISQYNAKDMFAVETPFNVLGALDPKPEHRFFVVTEWMNEWKEATAFLSDLISKDKLRYKETITEGFDNAPQALRDVLTGKNFGKQLIKI
;
A
#
# COMPACT_ATOMS: atom_id res chain seq x y z
N MET A 1 -5.61 34.71 -5.59
CA MET A 1 -5.84 34.48 -4.13
C MET A 1 -4.53 34.06 -3.50
N GLU A 2 -4.36 34.27 -2.19
CA GLU A 2 -3.20 33.76 -1.48
C GLU A 2 -3.57 32.46 -0.79
N TYR A 3 -2.80 31.41 -1.01
CA TYR A 3 -3.01 30.11 -0.37
C TYR A 3 -1.85 29.80 0.58
N THR A 4 -2.16 29.15 1.69
CA THR A 4 -1.13 28.67 2.62
C THR A 4 -0.96 27.18 2.43
N ASN A 5 0.19 26.74 1.96
CA ASN A 5 0.58 25.35 1.93
C ASN A 5 1.24 24.97 3.26
N THR A 6 0.65 24.01 3.96
CA THR A 6 1.25 23.39 5.14
C THR A 6 1.89 22.05 4.74
N GLN A 7 3.11 21.82 5.19
CA GLN A 7 3.92 20.65 4.83
C GLN A 7 4.44 19.95 6.09
N TRP A 8 4.46 18.63 6.08
CA TRP A 8 5.27 17.84 7.00
C TRP A 8 6.60 17.51 6.34
N LEU A 9 7.68 18.07 6.87
CA LEU A 9 9.04 17.80 6.43
C LEU A 9 9.64 16.66 7.22
N LEU A 10 10.47 15.83 6.58
CA LEU A 10 11.38 14.94 7.29
C LEU A 10 12.51 15.79 7.87
N ASP A 11 12.57 15.95 9.18
CA ASP A 11 13.58 16.77 9.88
C ASP A 11 14.76 15.91 10.38
N LYS A 12 14.47 14.66 10.77
CA LYS A 12 15.47 13.71 11.26
C LYS A 12 15.12 12.28 10.85
N ARG A 13 16.12 11.48 10.52
CA ARG A 13 15.95 10.05 10.23
C ARG A 13 15.67 9.27 11.53
N PRO A 14 14.66 8.37 11.54
CA PRO A 14 14.34 7.57 12.70
C PRO A 14 15.30 6.40 12.92
N GLU A 15 15.59 6.11 14.17
CA GLU A 15 16.16 4.82 14.62
C GLU A 15 15.02 3.97 15.20
N GLY A 16 14.50 3.01 14.43
CA GLY A 16 13.30 2.27 14.82
C GLY A 16 12.01 2.98 14.41
N MET A 17 11.00 3.03 15.29
CA MET A 17 9.73 3.72 15.03
C MET A 17 9.95 5.23 14.90
N PRO A 18 9.34 5.91 13.88
CA PRO A 18 9.44 7.35 13.75
C PRO A 18 8.81 8.08 14.94
N GLU A 19 9.63 8.86 15.65
CA GLU A 19 9.20 9.72 16.76
C GLU A 19 8.79 11.13 16.28
N ASP A 20 8.21 11.92 17.17
CA ASP A 20 7.78 13.29 16.84
C ASP A 20 8.96 14.18 16.43
N SER A 21 10.16 13.91 16.96
CA SER A 21 11.40 14.59 16.59
C SER A 21 11.85 14.37 15.13
N CYS A 22 11.25 13.42 14.42
CA CYS A 22 11.53 13.17 13.00
C CYS A 22 10.83 14.17 12.06
N TRP A 23 9.93 14.98 12.59
CA TRP A 23 9.00 15.77 11.80
C TRP A 23 9.09 17.26 12.10
N LYS A 24 8.87 18.07 11.08
CA LYS A 24 8.76 19.52 11.20
C LYS A 24 7.65 20.05 10.31
N ILE A 25 6.79 20.89 10.89
CA ILE A 25 5.80 21.64 10.09
C ILE A 25 6.49 22.82 9.42
N ASN A 26 6.22 23.00 8.14
CA ASN A 26 6.57 24.16 7.35
C ASN A 26 5.31 24.77 6.74
N LYS A 27 5.25 26.11 6.68
CA LYS A 27 4.15 26.84 6.04
C LYS A 27 4.73 27.79 4.99
N GLN A 28 4.16 27.75 3.80
CA GLN A 28 4.58 28.57 2.66
C GLN A 28 3.37 29.23 2.03
N SER A 29 3.48 30.54 1.72
CA SER A 29 2.48 31.23 0.90
C SER A 29 2.68 30.92 -0.58
N ILE A 30 1.60 30.59 -1.27
CA ILE A 30 1.54 30.43 -2.71
C ILE A 30 0.75 31.62 -3.27
N THR A 31 1.43 32.52 -3.99
CA THR A 31 0.83 33.80 -4.43
C THR A 31 0.54 33.86 -5.93
N SER A 32 1.25 33.07 -6.73
CA SER A 32 1.08 33.08 -8.19
C SER A 32 1.53 31.77 -8.83
N LEU A 33 0.92 31.45 -9.97
CA LEU A 33 1.33 30.37 -10.85
C LEU A 33 2.09 30.93 -12.07
N GLU A 34 3.15 30.25 -12.45
CA GLU A 34 3.83 30.48 -13.72
C GLU A 34 3.05 29.77 -14.86
N LYS A 35 3.49 29.98 -16.10
CA LYS A 35 2.98 29.26 -17.26
C LYS A 35 3.18 27.75 -17.09
N ASN A 36 2.17 26.97 -17.44
CA ASN A 36 2.12 25.50 -17.32
C ASN A 36 2.18 25.01 -15.87
N GLU A 37 1.73 25.83 -14.90
CA GLU A 37 1.57 25.42 -13.52
C GLU A 37 0.09 25.34 -13.15
N ILE A 38 -0.17 24.45 -12.19
CA ILE A 38 -1.47 24.29 -11.54
C ILE A 38 -1.29 24.33 -10.03
N LEU A 39 -2.34 24.71 -9.34
CA LEU A 39 -2.45 24.59 -7.89
C LEU A 39 -3.51 23.55 -7.55
N ILE A 40 -3.13 22.57 -6.76
CA ILE A 40 -3.98 21.48 -6.30
C ILE A 40 -4.27 21.70 -4.82
N GLU A 41 -5.54 21.75 -4.44
CA GLU A 41 -5.98 21.60 -3.06
C GLU A 41 -6.10 20.12 -2.74
N VAL A 42 -5.28 19.62 -1.83
CA VAL A 42 -5.27 18.20 -1.45
C VAL A 42 -6.50 17.89 -0.61
N LYS A 43 -7.20 16.82 -0.95
CA LYS A 43 -8.37 16.32 -0.21
C LYS A 43 -8.04 15.10 0.65
N TYR A 44 -7.17 14.22 0.13
CA TYR A 44 -6.70 13.06 0.87
C TYR A 44 -5.21 12.85 0.62
N LEU A 45 -4.51 12.45 1.68
CA LEU A 45 -3.12 11.99 1.66
C LEU A 45 -3.09 10.50 1.97
N SER A 46 -2.35 9.74 1.16
CA SER A 46 -2.05 8.34 1.39
C SER A 46 -1.03 8.17 2.51
N ILE A 47 -1.27 7.20 3.40
CA ILE A 47 -0.27 6.74 4.36
C ILE A 47 0.03 5.27 4.06
N ASP A 48 1.30 4.98 3.78
CA ASP A 48 1.75 3.69 3.29
C ASP A 48 3.01 3.20 4.01
N PRO A 49 3.16 1.87 4.23
CA PRO A 49 4.31 1.30 4.94
C PRO A 49 5.67 1.63 4.32
N TYR A 50 5.75 1.72 2.97
CA TYR A 50 7.01 2.00 2.27
C TYR A 50 7.65 3.32 2.70
N MET A 51 6.84 4.27 3.18
CA MET A 51 7.30 5.57 3.67
C MET A 51 8.34 5.42 4.78
N ARG A 52 8.20 4.41 5.65
CA ARG A 52 9.20 4.14 6.68
C ARG A 52 10.56 3.77 6.07
N GLY A 53 10.58 2.93 5.05
CA GLY A 53 11.81 2.59 4.34
C GLY A 53 12.47 3.80 3.68
N ARG A 54 11.67 4.73 3.14
CA ARG A 54 12.15 5.98 2.52
C ARG A 54 12.77 6.97 3.51
N MET A 55 12.52 6.81 4.81
CA MET A 55 13.16 7.61 5.85
C MET A 55 14.60 7.18 6.16
N ASN A 56 15.04 6.00 5.72
CA ASN A 56 16.42 5.53 5.87
C ASN A 56 17.34 6.21 4.85
N ASP A 57 18.64 6.26 5.16
CA ASP A 57 19.67 6.80 4.26
C ASP A 57 20.34 5.68 3.46
N SER A 58 19.57 4.77 2.95
CA SER A 58 20.05 3.63 2.18
C SER A 58 19.40 3.61 0.81
N SER A 59 20.19 3.34 -0.23
CA SER A 59 19.67 3.04 -1.56
C SER A 59 18.77 1.82 -1.51
N SER A 60 17.60 1.95 -2.12
CA SER A 60 16.68 0.84 -2.33
C SER A 60 16.12 0.91 -3.76
N TYR A 61 14.91 0.41 -4.00
CA TYR A 61 14.22 0.56 -5.29
C TYR A 61 13.84 2.01 -5.64
N ALA A 62 13.98 2.94 -4.69
CA ALA A 62 13.71 4.36 -4.89
C ALA A 62 14.61 5.22 -3.98
N GLU A 63 14.84 6.46 -4.38
CA GLU A 63 15.66 7.41 -3.63
C GLU A 63 15.11 7.68 -2.22
N PRO A 64 15.95 7.80 -1.18
CA PRO A 64 15.53 8.18 0.16
C PRO A 64 14.80 9.53 0.17
N ALA A 65 13.88 9.70 1.11
CA ALA A 65 13.34 11.03 1.41
C ALA A 65 14.46 11.93 1.93
N LYS A 66 14.53 13.16 1.42
CA LYS A 66 15.57 14.11 1.83
C LYS A 66 15.17 14.83 3.10
N ILE A 67 16.14 15.04 3.98
CA ILE A 67 15.94 15.88 5.17
C ILE A 67 15.67 17.32 4.73
N GLY A 68 14.64 17.92 5.29
CA GLY A 68 14.21 19.29 4.96
C GLY A 68 13.18 19.36 3.82
N ASP A 69 12.93 18.25 3.09
CA ASP A 69 11.88 18.18 2.07
C ASP A 69 10.57 17.62 2.65
N PRO A 70 9.41 17.87 2.00
CA PRO A 70 8.15 17.22 2.36
C PRO A 70 8.31 15.70 2.33
N MET A 71 7.78 15.04 3.37
CA MET A 71 7.77 13.57 3.41
C MET A 71 7.07 13.03 2.18
N THR A 72 7.65 12.00 1.55
CA THR A 72 7.08 11.41 0.33
C THR A 72 5.69 10.82 0.58
N GLY A 73 4.81 10.93 -0.40
CA GLY A 73 3.46 10.36 -0.33
C GLY A 73 2.62 10.75 -1.55
N GLU A 74 1.67 9.90 -1.88
CA GLU A 74 0.68 10.14 -2.92
C GLU A 74 -0.51 10.87 -2.33
N THR A 75 -1.04 11.82 -3.07
CA THR A 75 -2.21 12.62 -2.70
C THR A 75 -3.25 12.58 -3.80
N VAL A 76 -4.50 12.85 -3.42
CA VAL A 76 -5.56 13.13 -4.38
C VAL A 76 -6.24 14.44 -3.98
N GLY A 77 -6.52 15.27 -4.97
CA GLY A 77 -7.07 16.60 -4.74
C GLY A 77 -7.80 17.17 -5.95
N VAL A 78 -8.08 18.45 -5.88
CA VAL A 78 -8.80 19.21 -6.90
C VAL A 78 -7.95 20.38 -7.35
N VAL A 79 -7.86 20.62 -8.64
CA VAL A 79 -7.21 21.81 -9.20
C VAL A 79 -8.04 23.04 -8.86
N VAL A 80 -7.45 23.98 -8.11
CA VAL A 80 -8.13 25.23 -7.67
C VAL A 80 -7.67 26.47 -8.44
N GLU A 81 -6.46 26.44 -9.02
CA GLU A 81 -5.98 27.43 -9.98
C GLU A 81 -5.19 26.73 -11.11
N SER A 82 -5.24 27.26 -12.34
CA SER A 82 -4.56 26.69 -13.50
C SER A 82 -4.07 27.76 -14.47
N ASN A 83 -2.78 27.66 -14.83
CA ASN A 83 -2.16 28.34 -15.99
C ASN A 83 -1.70 27.30 -17.03
N SER A 84 -2.39 26.16 -17.13
CA SER A 84 -2.11 25.03 -17.98
C SER A 84 -3.21 24.84 -19.04
N ASP A 85 -2.82 24.39 -20.22
CA ASP A 85 -3.76 23.95 -21.26
C ASP A 85 -4.24 22.51 -21.05
N LEU A 86 -3.54 21.74 -20.18
CA LEU A 86 -3.82 20.32 -19.92
C LEU A 86 -4.78 20.10 -18.76
N TYR A 87 -4.81 21.00 -17.77
CA TYR A 87 -5.60 20.88 -16.55
C TYR A 87 -6.48 22.11 -16.35
N GLN A 88 -7.72 21.89 -15.92
CA GLN A 88 -8.69 22.93 -15.66
C GLN A 88 -9.07 22.99 -14.17
N ILE A 89 -9.53 24.13 -13.70
CA ILE A 89 -10.10 24.27 -12.36
C ILE A 89 -11.27 23.29 -12.21
N GLY A 90 -11.27 22.54 -11.11
CA GLY A 90 -12.23 21.47 -10.84
C GLY A 90 -11.77 20.08 -11.26
N ASP A 91 -10.71 19.93 -12.06
CA ASP A 91 -10.14 18.62 -12.36
C ASP A 91 -9.70 17.92 -11.07
N LYS A 92 -10.10 16.65 -10.92
CA LYS A 92 -9.61 15.78 -9.85
C LYS A 92 -8.29 15.14 -10.31
N VAL A 93 -7.27 15.16 -9.45
CA VAL A 93 -5.93 14.71 -9.80
C VAL A 93 -5.29 13.91 -8.67
N CYS A 94 -4.47 12.92 -9.04
CA CYS A 94 -3.49 12.31 -8.15
C CYS A 94 -2.12 12.95 -8.39
N ALA A 95 -1.32 13.10 -7.33
CA ALA A 95 0.03 13.62 -7.39
C ALA A 95 0.91 12.93 -6.34
N HIS A 96 2.15 12.56 -6.70
CA HIS A 96 3.11 11.97 -5.76
C HIS A 96 4.17 13.02 -5.38
N GLN A 97 3.72 14.09 -4.72
CA GLN A 97 4.57 15.24 -4.39
C GLN A 97 4.66 15.50 -2.87
N GLY A 98 4.38 14.48 -2.08
CA GLY A 98 4.64 14.49 -0.64
C GLY A 98 3.52 15.05 0.24
N TRP A 99 3.80 15.09 1.53
CA TRP A 99 2.84 15.45 2.57
C TRP A 99 2.65 16.96 2.63
N GLN A 100 1.61 17.44 1.96
CA GLN A 100 1.28 18.88 1.90
C GLN A 100 -0.23 19.09 1.69
N THR A 101 -0.72 20.25 2.11
CA THR A 101 -2.13 20.62 1.96
C THR A 101 -2.46 21.23 0.60
N HIS A 102 -1.49 21.87 -0.03
CA HIS A 102 -1.58 22.41 -1.38
C HIS A 102 -0.34 22.07 -2.18
N ILE A 103 -0.51 21.78 -3.46
CA ILE A 103 0.59 21.40 -4.35
C ILE A 103 0.61 22.33 -5.55
N LYS A 104 1.67 23.14 -5.66
CA LYS A 104 1.99 23.85 -6.88
C LYS A 104 2.85 22.96 -7.76
N SER A 105 2.33 22.57 -8.92
CA SER A 105 2.95 21.58 -9.81
C SER A 105 3.03 22.07 -11.23
N LYS A 106 4.07 21.66 -11.96
CA LYS A 106 4.09 21.73 -13.42
C LYS A 106 3.09 20.73 -13.98
N ASP A 107 2.41 21.07 -15.06
CA ASP A 107 1.44 20.20 -15.74
C ASP A 107 2.08 19.00 -16.47
N THR A 108 3.40 19.02 -16.62
CA THR A 108 4.22 17.94 -17.20
C THR A 108 4.84 17.03 -16.13
N GLU A 109 4.51 17.22 -14.85
CA GLU A 109 5.02 16.39 -13.77
C GLU A 109 4.61 14.92 -13.95
N PRO A 110 5.58 13.97 -14.08
CA PRO A 110 5.27 12.57 -14.41
C PRO A 110 4.37 11.85 -13.40
N SER A 111 4.39 12.31 -12.15
CA SER A 111 3.57 11.74 -11.06
C SER A 111 2.15 12.31 -11.00
N LEU A 112 1.84 13.30 -11.85
CA LEU A 112 0.55 13.97 -11.90
C LEU A 112 -0.34 13.34 -12.97
N PHE A 113 -1.55 12.90 -12.60
CA PHE A 113 -2.51 12.38 -13.56
C PHE A 113 -3.95 12.68 -13.15
N LYS A 114 -4.82 12.86 -14.15
CA LYS A 114 -6.25 13.08 -13.92
C LYS A 114 -6.92 11.81 -13.42
N VAL A 115 -7.74 11.98 -12.39
CA VAL A 115 -8.66 10.94 -11.95
C VAL A 115 -9.78 10.82 -12.98
N PRO A 116 -10.10 9.62 -13.48
CA PRO A 116 -11.22 9.42 -14.37
C PRO A 116 -12.54 9.90 -13.75
N ASN A 117 -13.42 10.49 -14.55
CA ASN A 117 -14.75 10.84 -14.07
C ASN A 117 -15.56 9.56 -13.85
N SER A 118 -15.86 9.24 -12.60
CA SER A 118 -16.56 8.04 -12.18
C SER A 118 -17.29 8.27 -10.85
N ASP A 119 -18.21 7.37 -10.50
CA ASP A 119 -18.91 7.38 -9.20
C ASP A 119 -18.07 6.77 -8.06
N ILE A 120 -16.85 6.33 -8.36
CA ILE A 120 -15.93 5.79 -7.36
C ILE A 120 -15.43 6.92 -6.45
N PRO A 121 -15.45 6.73 -5.12
CA PRO A 121 -14.95 7.71 -4.17
C PRO A 121 -13.52 8.16 -4.49
N LEU A 122 -13.25 9.46 -4.37
CA LEU A 122 -11.94 10.04 -4.69
C LEU A 122 -10.80 9.41 -3.88
N SER A 123 -11.07 9.08 -2.61
CA SER A 123 -10.13 8.39 -1.70
C SER A 123 -9.61 7.07 -2.25
N SER A 124 -10.45 6.31 -2.97
CA SER A 124 -10.10 4.99 -3.51
C SER A 124 -8.94 5.02 -4.52
N TYR A 125 -8.68 6.20 -5.13
CA TYR A 125 -7.53 6.39 -6.03
C TYR A 125 -6.18 6.42 -5.30
N LEU A 126 -6.18 6.47 -3.97
CA LEU A 126 -5.01 6.25 -3.11
C LEU A 126 -4.96 4.83 -2.51
N GLY A 127 -5.96 4.01 -2.78
CA GLY A 127 -6.14 2.66 -2.25
C GLY A 127 -6.40 1.64 -3.33
N THR A 128 -7.63 1.13 -3.34
CA THR A 128 -8.06 -0.05 -4.11
C THR A 128 -7.95 0.11 -5.62
N VAL A 129 -8.14 1.30 -6.18
CA VAL A 129 -7.90 1.58 -7.61
C VAL A 129 -6.61 2.37 -7.85
N GLY A 130 -5.89 2.71 -6.80
CA GLY A 130 -4.60 3.40 -6.80
C GLY A 130 -3.40 2.45 -6.74
N MET A 131 -2.32 2.94 -6.15
CA MET A 131 -1.05 2.21 -6.05
C MET A 131 -1.21 0.87 -5.32
N PRO A 132 -1.87 0.75 -4.15
CA PRO A 132 -2.05 -0.53 -3.48
C PRO A 132 -2.85 -1.56 -4.29
N GLY A 133 -3.94 -1.13 -4.94
CA GLY A 133 -4.74 -2.01 -5.80
C GLY A 133 -3.96 -2.50 -7.02
N ARG A 134 -3.24 -1.61 -7.71
CA ARG A 134 -2.35 -1.98 -8.82
C ARG A 134 -1.23 -2.92 -8.36
N THR A 135 -0.66 -2.69 -7.17
CA THR A 135 0.33 -3.59 -6.57
C THR A 135 -0.24 -5.00 -6.37
N ALA A 136 -1.45 -5.09 -5.83
CA ALA A 136 -2.14 -6.36 -5.69
C ALA A 136 -2.38 -7.05 -7.06
N TYR A 137 -2.92 -6.29 -8.02
CA TYR A 137 -3.24 -6.80 -9.36
C TYR A 137 -1.99 -7.38 -10.07
N PHE A 138 -0.91 -6.60 -10.15
CA PHE A 138 0.28 -7.04 -10.86
C PHE A 138 1.06 -8.12 -10.08
N GLY A 139 1.24 -7.94 -8.78
CA GLY A 139 1.93 -8.93 -7.94
C GLY A 139 1.25 -10.28 -7.99
N PHE A 140 -0.08 -10.32 -7.92
CA PHE A 140 -0.83 -11.56 -7.98
C PHE A 140 -0.83 -12.18 -9.38
N ASN A 141 -1.16 -11.42 -10.41
CA ASN A 141 -1.30 -11.96 -11.77
C ASN A 141 0.03 -12.21 -12.47
N LYS A 142 1.02 -11.30 -12.34
CA LYS A 142 2.29 -11.37 -13.08
C LYS A 142 3.36 -12.17 -12.35
N VAL A 143 3.37 -12.13 -11.00
CA VAL A 143 4.37 -12.84 -10.19
C VAL A 143 3.77 -14.11 -9.59
N GLY A 144 2.58 -14.04 -8.99
CA GLY A 144 1.87 -15.20 -8.43
C GLY A 144 1.41 -16.18 -9.51
N LYS A 145 0.98 -15.71 -10.68
CA LYS A 145 0.51 -16.52 -11.83
C LYS A 145 -0.50 -17.58 -11.41
N PRO A 146 -1.63 -17.19 -10.78
CA PRO A 146 -2.56 -18.13 -10.17
C PRO A 146 -3.24 -19.05 -11.19
N VAL A 147 -3.52 -20.28 -10.75
CA VAL A 147 -4.33 -21.26 -11.47
C VAL A 147 -5.53 -21.62 -10.61
N SER A 148 -6.69 -21.82 -11.24
CA SER A 148 -7.90 -22.20 -10.53
C SER A 148 -7.71 -23.49 -9.73
N GLY A 149 -8.21 -23.51 -8.50
CA GLY A 149 -8.07 -24.64 -7.56
C GLY A 149 -6.84 -24.59 -6.66
N GLU A 150 -5.90 -23.67 -6.90
CA GLU A 150 -4.74 -23.49 -6.04
C GLU A 150 -5.10 -22.87 -4.68
N THR A 151 -4.28 -23.17 -3.66
CA THR A 151 -4.36 -22.56 -2.34
C THR A 151 -3.47 -21.33 -2.26
N VAL A 152 -4.07 -20.19 -1.96
CA VAL A 152 -3.41 -18.89 -1.83
C VAL A 152 -3.45 -18.44 -0.38
N VAL A 153 -2.29 -18.15 0.20
CA VAL A 153 -2.18 -17.49 1.50
C VAL A 153 -1.81 -16.03 1.30
N VAL A 154 -2.49 -15.12 2.00
CA VAL A 154 -2.26 -13.68 1.92
C VAL A 154 -1.96 -13.12 3.31
N SER A 155 -0.75 -12.66 3.55
CA SER A 155 -0.42 -11.95 4.79
C SER A 155 -0.90 -10.50 4.77
N ALA A 156 -1.23 -9.94 5.93
CA ALA A 156 -1.94 -8.66 6.08
C ALA A 156 -3.23 -8.61 5.23
N ALA A 157 -4.04 -9.67 5.30
CA ALA A 157 -5.22 -9.90 4.46
C ALA A 157 -6.27 -8.79 4.55
N SER A 158 -6.39 -8.11 5.70
CA SER A 158 -7.29 -6.97 5.90
C SER A 158 -6.68 -5.62 5.49
N GLY A 159 -5.44 -5.59 4.99
CA GLY A 159 -4.72 -4.38 4.58
C GLY A 159 -5.06 -3.94 3.15
N ALA A 160 -4.54 -2.77 2.74
CA ALA A 160 -4.86 -2.15 1.46
C ALA A 160 -4.53 -3.02 0.23
N VAL A 161 -3.44 -3.80 0.27
CA VAL A 161 -3.02 -4.73 -0.78
C VAL A 161 -3.69 -6.10 -0.59
N GLY A 162 -3.62 -6.67 0.63
CA GLY A 162 -4.11 -8.01 0.91
C GLY A 162 -5.60 -8.20 0.63
N THR A 163 -6.41 -7.20 0.96
CA THR A 163 -7.85 -7.15 0.64
C THR A 163 -8.12 -7.38 -0.85
N VAL A 164 -7.34 -6.75 -1.72
CA VAL A 164 -7.51 -6.87 -3.17
C VAL A 164 -6.99 -8.22 -3.68
N VAL A 165 -5.81 -8.64 -3.22
CA VAL A 165 -5.20 -9.92 -3.63
C VAL A 165 -6.15 -11.08 -3.42
N GLY A 166 -6.69 -11.22 -2.21
CA GLY A 166 -7.54 -12.37 -1.91
C GLY A 166 -8.85 -12.40 -2.68
N GLN A 167 -9.47 -11.23 -2.91
CA GLN A 167 -10.68 -11.18 -3.73
C GLN A 167 -10.38 -11.48 -5.20
N LEU A 168 -9.24 -11.04 -5.74
CA LEU A 168 -8.79 -11.44 -7.08
C LEU A 168 -8.55 -12.96 -7.15
N ALA A 169 -7.98 -13.54 -6.10
CA ALA A 169 -7.78 -14.99 -6.01
C ALA A 169 -9.11 -15.75 -5.98
N LYS A 170 -10.09 -15.27 -5.21
CA LYS A 170 -11.45 -15.83 -5.22
C LYS A 170 -12.10 -15.77 -6.60
N LEU A 171 -11.98 -14.64 -7.30
CA LEU A 171 -12.51 -14.47 -8.67
C LEU A 171 -11.85 -15.43 -9.67
N GLN A 172 -10.63 -15.89 -9.41
CA GLN A 172 -9.93 -16.87 -10.24
C GLN A 172 -10.15 -18.33 -9.80
N GLY A 173 -11.01 -18.55 -8.81
CA GLY A 173 -11.38 -19.90 -8.34
C GLY A 173 -10.34 -20.55 -7.43
N CYS A 174 -9.49 -19.76 -6.76
CA CYS A 174 -8.56 -20.25 -5.76
C CYS A 174 -9.25 -20.43 -4.39
N ARG A 175 -8.70 -21.34 -3.57
CA ARG A 175 -8.93 -21.36 -2.12
C ARG A 175 -8.03 -20.27 -1.49
N VAL A 176 -8.59 -19.41 -0.66
CA VAL A 176 -7.88 -18.23 -0.13
C VAL A 176 -7.91 -18.22 1.39
N ILE A 177 -6.73 -18.22 1.98
CA ILE A 177 -6.52 -18.13 3.42
C ILE A 177 -5.89 -16.77 3.73
N GLY A 178 -6.56 -15.99 4.59
CA GLY A 178 -6.04 -14.74 5.10
C GLY A 178 -5.17 -14.94 6.34
N VAL A 179 -4.19 -14.05 6.56
CA VAL A 179 -3.54 -13.89 7.86
C VAL A 179 -3.73 -12.44 8.27
N ALA A 180 -4.43 -12.21 9.39
CA ALA A 180 -4.72 -10.88 9.91
C ALA A 180 -4.55 -10.85 11.43
N GLY A 181 -4.72 -9.71 12.08
CA GLY A 181 -4.51 -9.60 13.52
C GLY A 181 -5.76 -9.17 14.28
N GLY A 182 -6.34 -10.11 15.00
CA GLY A 182 -7.53 -9.96 15.85
C GLY A 182 -8.82 -10.37 15.16
N ASP A 183 -9.77 -10.85 15.96
CA ASP A 183 -11.03 -11.44 15.52
C ASP A 183 -11.83 -10.53 14.58
N GLU A 184 -11.90 -9.22 14.84
CA GLU A 184 -12.63 -8.26 14.00
C GLU A 184 -12.10 -8.24 12.57
N LYS A 185 -10.76 -8.29 12.40
CA LYS A 185 -10.14 -8.29 11.07
C LYS A 185 -10.32 -9.63 10.37
N CYS A 186 -10.22 -10.74 11.10
CA CYS A 186 -10.45 -12.07 10.55
C CYS A 186 -11.91 -12.26 10.10
N SER A 187 -12.89 -11.91 10.95
CA SER A 187 -14.31 -11.94 10.57
C SER A 187 -14.59 -11.09 9.31
N TYR A 188 -14.01 -9.90 9.22
CA TYR A 188 -14.16 -9.07 8.02
C TYR A 188 -13.59 -9.74 6.77
N VAL A 189 -12.42 -10.38 6.89
CA VAL A 189 -11.75 -11.07 5.78
C VAL A 189 -12.60 -12.24 5.28
N GLU A 190 -13.20 -13.00 6.19
CA GLU A 190 -14.07 -14.13 5.84
C GLU A 190 -15.46 -13.70 5.36
N GLU A 191 -16.17 -12.93 6.16
CA GLU A 191 -17.60 -12.64 5.95
C GLU A 191 -17.84 -11.57 4.88
N VAL A 192 -16.94 -10.57 4.78
CA VAL A 192 -17.11 -9.44 3.86
C VAL A 192 -16.29 -9.61 2.59
N LEU A 193 -15.03 -10.06 2.72
CA LEU A 193 -14.16 -10.22 1.55
C LEU A 193 -14.29 -11.60 0.89
N GLY A 194 -14.93 -12.57 1.58
CA GLY A 194 -15.22 -13.90 1.05
C GLY A 194 -14.01 -14.83 0.96
N PHE A 195 -12.98 -14.63 1.79
CA PHE A 195 -11.92 -15.62 1.96
C PHE A 195 -12.48 -16.89 2.58
N ASP A 196 -11.85 -18.02 2.33
CA ASP A 196 -12.35 -19.31 2.86
C ASP A 196 -12.07 -19.46 4.35
N GLU A 197 -10.94 -18.94 4.85
CA GLU A 197 -10.57 -18.88 6.26
C GLU A 197 -9.61 -17.70 6.51
N CYS A 198 -9.53 -17.27 7.79
CA CYS A 198 -8.54 -16.29 8.22
C CYS A 198 -7.87 -16.72 9.53
N VAL A 199 -6.55 -16.75 9.52
CA VAL A 199 -5.73 -17.07 10.70
C VAL A 199 -5.40 -15.80 11.45
N ASP A 200 -5.75 -15.73 12.74
CA ASP A 200 -5.35 -14.64 13.63
C ASP A 200 -3.95 -14.88 14.18
N TYR A 201 -2.97 -14.16 13.62
CA TYR A 201 -1.59 -14.30 14.10
C TYR A 201 -1.37 -13.82 15.55
N LYS A 202 -2.32 -13.08 16.13
CA LYS A 202 -2.27 -12.62 17.52
C LYS A 202 -2.78 -13.67 18.51
N ALA A 203 -3.46 -14.70 18.06
CA ALA A 203 -3.93 -15.80 18.89
C ALA A 203 -2.78 -16.72 19.39
N GLY A 204 -1.58 -16.59 18.81
CA GLY A 204 -0.36 -17.26 19.31
C GLY A 204 -0.03 -18.64 18.71
N ASN A 205 -0.86 -19.13 17.76
CA ASN A 205 -0.69 -20.48 17.16
C ASN A 205 -0.63 -20.43 15.62
N VAL A 206 -0.07 -19.39 15.05
CA VAL A 206 -0.13 -19.11 13.61
C VAL A 206 0.32 -20.29 12.72
N MET A 207 1.33 -21.05 13.15
CA MET A 207 1.82 -22.20 12.39
C MET A 207 0.82 -23.36 12.35
N ASP A 208 0.28 -23.75 13.52
CA ASP A 208 -0.68 -24.85 13.59
C ASP A 208 -2.00 -24.48 12.93
N ASP A 209 -2.45 -23.23 13.09
CA ASP A 209 -3.68 -22.73 12.47
C ASP A 209 -3.53 -22.68 10.93
N LEU A 210 -2.39 -22.22 10.40
CA LEU A 210 -2.11 -22.27 8.95
C LEU A 210 -2.05 -23.71 8.43
N LYS A 211 -1.44 -24.64 9.19
CA LYS A 211 -1.39 -26.06 8.82
C LYS A 211 -2.80 -26.67 8.73
N ASN A 212 -3.68 -26.32 9.64
CA ASN A 212 -5.07 -26.76 9.62
C ASN A 212 -5.85 -26.14 8.45
N ALA A 213 -5.67 -24.84 8.22
CA ALA A 213 -6.34 -24.11 7.14
C ALA A 213 -5.84 -24.52 5.74
N CYS A 214 -4.60 -25.04 5.63
CA CYS A 214 -3.96 -25.42 4.37
C CYS A 214 -3.59 -26.93 4.33
N PRO A 215 -4.56 -27.87 4.45
CA PRO A 215 -4.27 -29.30 4.56
C PRO A 215 -3.59 -29.89 3.31
N ASN A 216 -3.70 -29.23 2.16
CA ASN A 216 -3.08 -29.62 0.89
C ASN A 216 -1.82 -28.79 0.55
N GLY A 217 -1.29 -28.04 1.52
CA GLY A 217 -0.18 -27.13 1.30
C GLY A 217 -0.59 -25.80 0.65
N ILE A 218 0.41 -25.00 0.31
CA ILE A 218 0.26 -23.62 -0.19
C ILE A 218 0.93 -23.51 -1.56
N ASP A 219 0.20 -23.09 -2.57
CA ASP A 219 0.71 -22.91 -3.94
C ASP A 219 1.19 -21.47 -4.19
N ILE A 220 0.52 -20.48 -3.57
CA ILE A 220 0.90 -19.08 -3.65
C ILE A 220 0.88 -18.46 -2.26
N TYR A 221 1.98 -17.83 -1.88
CA TYR A 221 2.04 -16.99 -0.68
C TYR A 221 2.30 -15.53 -1.07
N PHE A 222 1.30 -14.67 -0.91
CA PHE A 222 1.47 -13.24 -1.15
C PHE A 222 2.00 -12.57 0.11
N GLU A 223 3.29 -12.21 0.06
CA GLU A 223 4.06 -11.75 1.22
C GLU A 223 4.01 -10.24 1.41
N ASN A 224 3.44 -9.79 2.54
CA ASN A 224 3.39 -8.39 2.95
C ASN A 224 4.05 -8.12 4.32
N VAL A 225 4.32 -9.16 5.12
CA VAL A 225 4.59 -9.00 6.57
C VAL A 225 6.01 -9.38 6.97
N GLY A 226 6.52 -10.50 6.50
CA GLY A 226 7.83 -11.01 6.96
C GLY A 226 7.77 -11.72 8.33
N GLY A 227 8.94 -12.02 8.87
CA GLY A 227 9.12 -12.48 10.26
C GLY A 227 8.40 -13.80 10.56
N GLU A 228 7.64 -13.83 11.65
CA GLU A 228 6.96 -15.04 12.13
C GLU A 228 5.99 -15.63 11.12
N VAL A 229 5.24 -14.78 10.39
CA VAL A 229 4.28 -15.26 9.39
C VAL A 229 5.00 -15.97 8.24
N THR A 230 6.10 -15.43 7.73
CA THR A 230 6.90 -16.09 6.70
C THR A 230 7.43 -17.44 7.19
N ARG A 231 7.96 -17.50 8.44
CA ARG A 231 8.44 -18.77 9.03
C ARG A 231 7.33 -19.82 9.21
N ALA A 232 6.11 -19.37 9.52
CA ALA A 232 4.96 -20.27 9.67
C ALA A 232 4.46 -20.81 8.31
N VAL A 233 4.48 -19.98 7.27
CA VAL A 233 4.09 -20.38 5.90
C VAL A 233 5.13 -21.26 5.22
N ALA A 234 6.42 -20.98 5.41
CA ALA A 234 7.51 -21.61 4.68
C ALA A 234 7.45 -23.15 4.62
N PRO A 235 7.25 -23.89 5.74
CA PRO A 235 7.20 -25.36 5.72
C PRO A 235 5.95 -25.94 5.05
N LEU A 236 4.95 -25.12 4.74
CA LEU A 236 3.68 -25.51 4.14
C LEU A 236 3.65 -25.27 2.61
N LEU A 237 4.70 -24.67 2.05
CA LEU A 237 4.77 -24.38 0.62
C LEU A 237 4.92 -25.66 -0.20
N ASN A 238 4.09 -25.80 -1.21
CA ASN A 238 4.15 -26.91 -2.16
C ASN A 238 5.39 -26.80 -3.07
N ALA A 239 5.83 -27.91 -3.62
CA ALA A 239 6.84 -27.92 -4.67
C ALA A 239 6.33 -27.07 -5.86
N GLY A 240 7.13 -26.10 -6.31
CA GLY A 240 6.74 -25.16 -7.36
C GLY A 240 5.88 -24.00 -6.87
N ALA A 241 5.74 -23.79 -5.57
CA ALA A 241 5.05 -22.63 -5.01
C ALA A 241 5.68 -21.31 -5.46
N ARG A 242 4.86 -20.27 -5.57
CA ARG A 242 5.27 -18.93 -5.96
C ARG A 242 5.03 -17.96 -4.82
N VAL A 243 6.03 -17.12 -4.54
CA VAL A 243 5.95 -16.12 -3.45
C VAL A 243 6.23 -14.71 -4.00
N PRO A 244 5.19 -13.98 -4.43
CA PRO A 244 5.31 -12.54 -4.66
C PRO A 244 5.64 -11.82 -3.35
N ILE A 245 6.84 -11.25 -3.23
CA ILE A 245 7.24 -10.46 -2.06
C ILE A 245 6.91 -8.99 -2.36
N CYS A 246 5.79 -8.53 -1.81
CA CYS A 246 5.35 -7.12 -1.89
C CYS A 246 6.06 -6.26 -0.86
N GLY A 247 6.28 -6.81 0.34
CA GLY A 247 6.93 -6.13 1.45
C GLY A 247 7.05 -7.04 2.66
N PHE A 248 7.66 -6.51 3.72
CA PHE A 248 7.82 -7.21 5.00
C PHE A 248 7.74 -6.20 6.16
N ILE A 249 6.53 -5.64 6.32
CA ILE A 249 6.25 -4.49 7.21
C ILE A 249 6.68 -4.72 8.67
N SER A 250 6.65 -5.97 9.16
CA SER A 250 7.08 -6.29 10.52
C SER A 250 8.54 -5.93 10.80
N GLN A 251 9.33 -5.77 9.75
CA GLN A 251 10.78 -5.55 9.84
C GLN A 251 11.20 -4.10 9.50
N TYR A 252 10.28 -3.25 9.04
CA TYR A 252 10.62 -1.89 8.59
C TYR A 252 11.16 -0.98 9.69
N ASN A 253 10.85 -1.27 10.96
CA ASN A 253 11.38 -0.54 12.10
C ASN A 253 12.65 -1.17 12.71
N ALA A 254 13.24 -2.18 12.06
CA ALA A 254 14.49 -2.77 12.52
C ALA A 254 15.62 -1.70 12.51
N LYS A 255 16.40 -1.64 13.59
CA LYS A 255 17.54 -0.72 13.70
C LYS A 255 18.67 -1.14 12.77
N ASP A 256 18.85 -2.43 12.59
CA ASP A 256 19.83 -3.02 11.69
C ASP A 256 19.13 -4.04 10.77
N MET A 257 18.96 -3.67 9.52
CA MET A 257 18.32 -4.54 8.52
C MET A 257 19.19 -5.75 8.16
N PHE A 258 20.50 -5.70 8.37
CA PHE A 258 21.40 -6.84 8.13
C PHE A 258 21.31 -7.90 9.22
N ALA A 259 20.85 -7.52 10.42
CA ALA A 259 20.65 -8.44 11.55
C ALA A 259 19.27 -9.14 11.50
N VAL A 260 18.39 -8.77 10.57
CA VAL A 260 17.03 -9.29 10.48
C VAL A 260 16.95 -10.40 9.42
N GLU A 261 16.36 -11.54 9.79
CA GLU A 261 16.05 -12.61 8.87
C GLU A 261 14.89 -12.21 7.95
N THR A 262 15.20 -11.86 6.73
CA THR A 262 14.22 -11.42 5.72
C THR A 262 13.46 -12.61 5.10
N PRO A 263 12.31 -12.40 4.43
CA PRO A 263 11.65 -13.45 3.65
C PRO A 263 12.57 -14.13 2.65
N PHE A 264 13.55 -13.41 2.08
CA PHE A 264 14.53 -13.99 1.16
C PHE A 264 15.42 -15.03 1.83
N ASN A 265 15.82 -14.80 3.09
CA ASN A 265 16.63 -15.76 3.84
C ASN A 265 15.84 -17.02 4.15
N VAL A 266 14.60 -16.86 4.63
CA VAL A 266 13.72 -17.99 4.98
C VAL A 266 13.39 -18.83 3.75
N LEU A 267 12.88 -18.20 2.69
CA LEU A 267 12.47 -18.90 1.46
C LEU A 267 13.65 -19.45 0.68
N GLY A 268 14.79 -18.76 0.70
CA GLY A 268 16.01 -19.17 0.03
C GLY A 268 16.67 -20.41 0.63
N ALA A 269 16.37 -20.74 1.88
CA ALA A 269 16.89 -21.91 2.60
C ALA A 269 16.05 -23.18 2.42
N LEU A 270 14.89 -23.10 1.78
CA LEU A 270 13.99 -24.24 1.56
C LEU A 270 14.50 -25.17 0.44
N ASP A 271 14.20 -26.45 0.58
CA ASP A 271 14.42 -27.49 -0.45
C ASP A 271 13.17 -28.38 -0.56
N PRO A 272 12.41 -28.35 -1.65
CA PRO A 272 12.63 -27.53 -2.86
C PRO A 272 12.40 -26.03 -2.58
N LYS A 273 13.22 -25.20 -3.21
CA LYS A 273 13.13 -23.74 -3.11
C LYS A 273 11.94 -23.23 -3.92
N PRO A 274 11.03 -22.42 -3.34
CA PRO A 274 9.93 -21.79 -4.08
C PRO A 274 10.44 -20.71 -5.04
N GLU A 275 9.69 -20.45 -6.12
CA GLU A 275 9.89 -19.25 -6.93
C GLU A 275 9.51 -18.03 -6.10
N HIS A 276 10.47 -17.20 -5.72
CA HIS A 276 10.18 -16.00 -4.94
C HIS A 276 10.91 -14.80 -5.50
N ARG A 277 10.21 -13.66 -5.54
CA ARG A 277 10.80 -12.42 -5.98
C ARG A 277 10.12 -11.20 -5.37
N PHE A 278 10.92 -10.21 -5.02
CA PHE A 278 10.45 -8.85 -4.75
C PHE A 278 10.03 -8.18 -6.07
N PHE A 279 8.97 -7.39 -6.01
CA PHE A 279 8.50 -6.62 -7.15
C PHE A 279 8.08 -5.22 -6.71
N VAL A 280 8.09 -4.29 -7.64
CA VAL A 280 7.56 -2.94 -7.45
C VAL A 280 6.53 -2.65 -8.53
N VAL A 281 5.44 -1.99 -8.16
CA VAL A 281 4.31 -1.72 -9.07
C VAL A 281 4.72 -0.90 -10.31
N THR A 282 5.80 -0.14 -10.21
CA THR A 282 6.35 0.67 -11.30
C THR A 282 6.94 -0.15 -12.45
N GLU A 283 7.20 -1.44 -12.26
CA GLU A 283 7.62 -2.33 -13.35
C GLU A 283 6.58 -2.40 -14.48
N TRP A 284 5.31 -2.11 -14.18
CA TRP A 284 4.18 -2.19 -15.11
C TRP A 284 3.48 -0.85 -15.32
N MET A 285 4.18 0.27 -15.25
CA MET A 285 3.58 1.61 -15.38
C MET A 285 2.73 1.77 -16.65
N ASN A 286 3.17 1.17 -17.74
CA ASN A 286 2.46 1.23 -19.03
C ASN A 286 1.08 0.53 -19.00
N GLU A 287 0.86 -0.39 -18.06
CA GLU A 287 -0.40 -1.14 -17.88
C GLU A 287 -1.29 -0.56 -16.75
N TRP A 288 -0.87 0.51 -16.08
CA TRP A 288 -1.60 1.06 -14.93
C TRP A 288 -3.02 1.49 -15.25
N LYS A 289 -3.23 2.09 -16.42
CA LYS A 289 -4.55 2.53 -16.85
C LYS A 289 -5.54 1.37 -16.97
N GLU A 290 -5.09 0.26 -17.53
CA GLU A 290 -5.90 -0.95 -17.67
C GLU A 290 -6.19 -1.60 -16.32
N ALA A 291 -5.19 -1.72 -15.45
CA ALA A 291 -5.36 -2.23 -14.10
C ALA A 291 -6.35 -1.37 -13.27
N THR A 292 -6.21 -0.04 -13.32
CA THR A 292 -7.13 0.88 -12.65
C THR A 292 -8.56 0.74 -13.19
N ALA A 293 -8.74 0.64 -14.51
CA ALA A 293 -10.05 0.45 -15.13
C ALA A 293 -10.69 -0.88 -14.72
N PHE A 294 -9.91 -1.97 -14.70
CA PHE A 294 -10.37 -3.29 -14.27
C PHE A 294 -10.83 -3.29 -12.80
N LEU A 295 -10.02 -2.73 -11.90
CA LEU A 295 -10.36 -2.65 -10.48
C LEU A 295 -11.58 -1.74 -10.24
N SER A 296 -11.68 -0.65 -10.99
CA SER A 296 -12.85 0.26 -10.96
C SER A 296 -14.13 -0.45 -11.39
N ASP A 297 -14.07 -1.26 -12.44
CA ASP A 297 -15.20 -2.07 -12.91
C ASP A 297 -15.64 -3.10 -11.86
N LEU A 298 -14.70 -3.74 -11.17
CA LEU A 298 -15.04 -4.66 -10.08
C LEU A 298 -15.75 -3.97 -8.91
N ILE A 299 -15.31 -2.76 -8.54
CA ILE A 299 -15.96 -1.97 -7.49
C ILE A 299 -17.37 -1.58 -7.93
N SER A 300 -17.54 -1.06 -9.14
CA SER A 300 -18.84 -0.62 -9.65
C SER A 300 -19.86 -1.76 -9.75
N LYS A 301 -19.39 -3.02 -9.86
CA LYS A 301 -20.20 -4.24 -9.89
C LYS A 301 -20.36 -4.93 -8.53
N ASP A 302 -19.94 -4.29 -7.44
CA ASP A 302 -19.90 -4.85 -6.07
C ASP A 302 -19.15 -6.20 -5.97
N LYS A 303 -18.15 -6.40 -6.85
CA LYS A 303 -17.28 -7.59 -6.88
C LYS A 303 -15.95 -7.41 -6.18
N LEU A 304 -15.64 -6.18 -5.77
CA LEU A 304 -14.44 -5.84 -5.01
C LEU A 304 -14.82 -4.88 -3.89
N ARG A 305 -14.71 -5.35 -2.66
CA ARG A 305 -15.00 -4.60 -1.45
C ARG A 305 -13.72 -4.18 -0.77
N TYR A 306 -13.75 -3.05 -0.07
CA TYR A 306 -12.59 -2.52 0.63
C TYR A 306 -13.02 -1.68 1.83
N LYS A 307 -12.06 -1.46 2.73
CA LYS A 307 -12.24 -0.61 3.90
C LYS A 307 -11.13 0.44 3.94
N GLU A 308 -11.48 1.65 4.34
CA GLU A 308 -10.56 2.75 4.53
C GLU A 308 -10.62 3.22 5.99
N THR A 309 -9.47 3.41 6.61
CA THR A 309 -9.35 4.16 7.86
C THR A 309 -9.02 5.60 7.49
N ILE A 310 -10.00 6.49 7.62
CA ILE A 310 -9.85 7.90 7.32
C ILE A 310 -9.66 8.66 8.63
N THR A 311 -8.48 9.25 8.80
CA THR A 311 -8.17 10.12 9.94
C THR A 311 -8.31 11.57 9.46
N GLU A 312 -9.13 12.36 10.13
CA GLU A 312 -9.32 13.77 9.80
C GLU A 312 -8.20 14.65 10.39
N GLY A 313 -7.78 15.65 9.62
CA GLY A 313 -6.78 16.63 10.01
C GLY A 313 -5.36 16.25 9.63
N PHE A 314 -4.70 17.13 8.88
CA PHE A 314 -3.35 16.95 8.35
C PHE A 314 -2.29 16.75 9.45
N ASP A 315 -2.50 17.33 10.63
CA ASP A 315 -1.58 17.22 11.77
C ASP A 315 -1.43 15.77 12.29
N ASN A 316 -2.39 14.89 11.98
CA ASN A 316 -2.38 13.49 12.39
C ASN A 316 -1.56 12.57 11.47
N ALA A 317 -0.98 13.07 10.38
CA ALA A 317 -0.24 12.24 9.41
C ALA A 317 0.94 11.46 10.04
N PRO A 318 1.79 12.01 10.91
CA PRO A 318 2.84 11.25 11.60
C PRO A 318 2.30 10.12 12.46
N GLN A 319 1.21 10.36 13.22
CA GLN A 319 0.60 9.31 14.04
C GLN A 319 -0.04 8.22 13.20
N ALA A 320 -0.70 8.58 12.10
CA ALA A 320 -1.29 7.61 11.18
C ALA A 320 -0.22 6.68 10.55
N LEU A 321 0.99 7.20 10.28
CA LEU A 321 2.10 6.33 9.84
C LEU A 321 2.50 5.34 10.94
N ARG A 322 2.63 5.76 12.20
CA ARG A 322 2.90 4.87 13.32
C ARG A 322 1.81 3.80 13.49
N ASP A 323 0.55 4.18 13.28
CA ASP A 323 -0.59 3.26 13.38
C ASP A 323 -0.57 2.21 12.27
N VAL A 324 -0.18 2.59 11.05
CA VAL A 324 0.05 1.64 9.95
C VAL A 324 1.19 0.68 10.29
N LEU A 325 2.32 1.19 10.77
CA LEU A 325 3.50 0.38 11.11
C LEU A 325 3.28 -0.58 12.29
N THR A 326 2.25 -0.34 13.11
CA THR A 326 1.84 -1.20 14.23
C THR A 326 0.57 -2.00 13.95
N GLY A 327 0.01 -1.91 12.73
CA GLY A 327 -1.18 -2.65 12.33
C GLY A 327 -2.46 -2.23 13.06
N LYS A 328 -2.55 -0.99 13.54
CA LYS A 328 -3.76 -0.46 14.19
C LYS A 328 -4.82 -0.05 13.17
N ASN A 329 -4.41 0.38 11.98
CA ASN A 329 -5.35 0.71 10.90
C ASN A 329 -6.15 -0.51 10.43
N PHE A 330 -7.28 -0.26 9.81
CA PHE A 330 -8.10 -1.27 9.16
C PHE A 330 -8.30 -0.88 7.69
N GLY A 331 -7.85 -1.75 6.78
CA GLY A 331 -7.82 -1.44 5.35
C GLY A 331 -6.77 -0.38 4.99
N LYS A 332 -7.11 0.50 4.06
CA LYS A 332 -6.23 1.60 3.62
C LYS A 332 -6.27 2.76 4.61
N GLN A 333 -5.09 3.22 5.06
CA GLN A 333 -4.98 4.43 5.89
C GLN A 333 -4.86 5.68 5.02
N LEU A 334 -5.71 6.65 5.29
CA LEU A 334 -5.74 7.96 4.64
C LEU A 334 -5.83 9.08 5.67
N ILE A 335 -5.31 10.24 5.30
CA ILE A 335 -5.58 11.50 6.00
C ILE A 335 -6.52 12.33 5.12
N LYS A 336 -7.64 12.77 5.68
CA LYS A 336 -8.51 13.76 5.07
C LYS A 336 -8.09 15.14 5.52
N ILE A 337 -7.87 16.04 4.57
CA ILE A 337 -7.39 17.41 4.76
C ILE A 337 -8.56 18.39 4.64
#